data_04982318905334f0a6f07d2b514bd7c5
#
_entry.id   04982318905334f0a6f07d2b514bd7c5
#
_cell.length_a   1.000
_cell.length_b   1.000
_cell.length_c   1.000
_cell.angle_alpha   90.00
_cell.angle_beta   90.00
_cell.angle_gamma   90.00
#
_symmetry.space_group_name_H-M   'P 1'
#
loop_
_entity.id
_entity.type
_entity.pdbx_description
1 polymer ?
#
loop_
_entity_poly.entity_id
_entity_poly.type
_entity_poly.pdbx_seq_one_letter_code
_entity_poly.pdbx_strand_id
1 'polypeptide(L)'
;NKLEGRILTRELENYNIGDKIDVKVIRTDDENIIVSKFLLDREKEFASYEESEMLTGEITKKVKGGYTVKIGKNEAFLPFSLSAIGKDEDCIGKKYKFLVKEKSRNSIKLSRIDLVKKEEEEFIDSLNVGDIVLGKVKQILDFGLVLDLGKITGFVHISEISWEQVSDLIKMFELNQEVKAVVIEKEKEKNKIKLSIKRLTENPWNIFLSKNSVGDVVSIVIKEKLDFGLVAEKDMTNGFIHISELSWTHNAEM
;
A
#
# COMPACT_ATOMS: atom_id res chain seq x y z
N ASN A 1 -39.76 -46.09 -25.97
CA ASN A 1 -38.40 -46.29 -25.55
C ASN A 1 -38.03 -45.15 -24.56
N LYS A 2 -37.74 -45.48 -23.28
CA LYS A 2 -37.18 -44.51 -22.33
C LYS A 2 -35.70 -44.41 -22.65
N LEU A 3 -35.26 -43.23 -23.04
CA LEU A 3 -33.83 -42.91 -23.14
C LEU A 3 -33.27 -42.78 -21.73
N GLU A 4 -32.20 -43.51 -21.41
CA GLU A 4 -31.53 -43.45 -20.13
C GLU A 4 -30.29 -42.56 -20.23
N GLY A 5 -30.22 -41.55 -19.37
CA GLY A 5 -29.03 -40.68 -19.22
C GLY A 5 -28.04 -41.28 -18.24
N ARG A 6 -26.76 -41.33 -18.62
CA ARG A 6 -25.65 -41.75 -17.70
C ARG A 6 -24.89 -40.54 -17.18
N ILE A 7 -24.76 -40.45 -15.87
CA ILE A 7 -23.95 -39.44 -15.17
C ILE A 7 -22.87 -40.14 -14.34
N LEU A 8 -21.72 -39.48 -14.16
CA LEU A 8 -20.64 -40.03 -13.35
C LEU A 8 -21.03 -40.00 -11.86
N THR A 9 -20.90 -41.14 -11.16
CA THR A 9 -21.30 -41.33 -9.76
C THR A 9 -20.70 -40.25 -8.83
N ARG A 10 -19.46 -39.82 -9.07
CA ARG A 10 -18.78 -38.75 -8.28
C ARG A 10 -19.46 -37.37 -8.37
N GLU A 11 -20.33 -37.17 -9.34
CA GLU A 11 -21.10 -35.93 -9.50
C GLU A 11 -22.45 -35.97 -8.76
N LEU A 12 -22.77 -37.10 -8.14
CA LEU A 12 -24.06 -37.37 -7.48
C LEU A 12 -23.97 -37.60 -5.96
N GLU A 13 -22.81 -37.41 -5.36
CA GLU A 13 -22.57 -37.71 -3.93
C GLU A 13 -23.57 -37.04 -2.97
N ASN A 14 -24.17 -35.92 -3.38
CA ASN A 14 -25.10 -35.13 -2.55
C ASN A 14 -26.58 -35.24 -2.98
N TYR A 15 -26.94 -36.19 -3.84
CA TYR A 15 -28.30 -36.33 -4.37
C TYR A 15 -28.91 -37.68 -4.04
N ASN A 16 -30.22 -37.69 -3.83
CA ASN A 16 -31.02 -38.90 -3.52
C ASN A 16 -31.84 -39.32 -4.73
N ILE A 17 -32.24 -40.59 -4.71
CA ILE A 17 -33.17 -41.13 -5.75
C ILE A 17 -34.49 -40.37 -5.66
N GLY A 18 -34.90 -39.78 -6.76
CA GLY A 18 -36.12 -38.98 -6.89
C GLY A 18 -35.89 -37.49 -6.99
N ASP A 19 -34.66 -37.00 -6.74
CA ASP A 19 -34.32 -35.59 -6.89
C ASP A 19 -34.31 -35.17 -8.35
N LYS A 20 -34.82 -33.98 -8.66
CA LYS A 20 -34.76 -33.37 -9.97
C LYS A 20 -33.52 -32.51 -10.08
N ILE A 21 -32.65 -32.86 -11.01
CA ILE A 21 -31.39 -32.12 -11.25
C ILE A 21 -31.30 -31.66 -12.71
N ASP A 22 -30.79 -30.42 -12.88
CA ASP A 22 -30.40 -29.94 -14.21
C ASP A 22 -29.03 -30.49 -14.57
N VAL A 23 -28.89 -30.99 -15.80
CA VAL A 23 -27.63 -31.54 -16.30
C VAL A 23 -27.38 -31.08 -17.72
N LYS A 24 -26.11 -31.02 -18.09
CA LYS A 24 -25.70 -30.73 -19.48
C LYS A 24 -25.48 -32.03 -20.22
N VAL A 25 -26.06 -32.15 -21.42
CA VAL A 25 -25.80 -33.28 -22.34
C VAL A 25 -24.43 -33.07 -22.95
N ILE A 26 -23.54 -34.04 -22.79
CA ILE A 26 -22.18 -34.03 -23.35
C ILE A 26 -22.19 -34.71 -24.70
N ARG A 27 -22.82 -35.89 -24.78
CA ARG A 27 -22.84 -36.74 -25.97
C ARG A 27 -24.13 -37.58 -26.02
N THR A 28 -24.64 -37.75 -27.17
CA THR A 28 -25.75 -38.66 -27.47
C THR A 28 -25.28 -39.71 -28.46
N ASP A 29 -25.43 -40.99 -28.08
CA ASP A 29 -25.28 -42.14 -28.97
C ASP A 29 -26.66 -42.79 -29.12
N ASP A 30 -26.86 -43.71 -30.09
CA ASP A 30 -28.15 -44.29 -30.42
C ASP A 30 -28.89 -44.94 -29.24
N GLU A 31 -28.17 -45.33 -28.18
CA GLU A 31 -28.74 -46.00 -27.00
C GLU A 31 -28.50 -45.29 -25.68
N ASN A 32 -27.56 -44.33 -25.60
CA ASN A 32 -27.16 -43.70 -24.36
C ASN A 32 -26.96 -42.20 -24.50
N ILE A 33 -27.37 -41.45 -23.47
CA ILE A 33 -27.09 -40.03 -23.31
C ILE A 33 -26.08 -39.85 -22.16
N ILE A 34 -24.93 -39.27 -22.45
CA ILE A 34 -23.96 -38.91 -21.41
C ILE A 34 -24.21 -37.49 -20.97
N VAL A 35 -24.42 -37.28 -19.65
CA VAL A 35 -24.73 -35.99 -19.07
C VAL A 35 -23.76 -35.66 -17.92
N SER A 36 -23.57 -34.40 -17.66
CA SER A 36 -22.73 -33.93 -16.53
C SER A 36 -23.38 -32.74 -15.81
N LYS A 37 -23.48 -32.88 -14.53
CA LYS A 37 -23.87 -31.79 -13.61
C LYS A 37 -22.69 -30.83 -13.42
N PHE A 38 -21.48 -31.36 -13.27
CA PHE A 38 -20.28 -30.58 -13.07
C PHE A 38 -20.03 -29.57 -14.19
N LEU A 39 -20.21 -29.97 -15.46
CA LEU A 39 -20.02 -29.06 -16.59
C LEU A 39 -21.06 -27.94 -16.61
N LEU A 40 -22.31 -28.24 -16.24
CA LEU A 40 -23.36 -27.23 -16.18
C LEU A 40 -23.07 -26.22 -15.07
N ASP A 41 -22.72 -26.71 -13.89
CA ASP A 41 -22.38 -25.82 -12.74
C ASP A 41 -21.13 -24.98 -13.03
N ARG A 42 -20.11 -25.57 -13.65
CA ARG A 42 -18.91 -24.86 -14.10
C ARG A 42 -19.23 -23.73 -15.06
N GLU A 43 -20.13 -23.97 -16.04
CA GLU A 43 -20.54 -22.94 -16.98
C GLU A 43 -21.39 -21.84 -16.33
N LYS A 44 -22.32 -22.22 -15.43
CA LYS A 44 -23.10 -21.25 -14.66
C LYS A 44 -22.19 -20.36 -13.81
N GLU A 45 -21.22 -20.96 -13.12
CA GLU A 45 -20.22 -20.25 -12.32
C GLU A 45 -19.31 -19.38 -13.20
N PHE A 46 -18.88 -19.89 -14.37
CA PHE A 46 -18.10 -19.10 -15.33
C PHE A 46 -18.90 -17.90 -15.86
N ALA A 47 -20.19 -18.07 -16.11
CA ALA A 47 -21.06 -17.00 -16.59
C ALA A 47 -21.25 -15.88 -15.54
N SER A 48 -21.25 -16.22 -14.24
CA SER A 48 -21.45 -15.25 -13.16
C SER A 48 -20.24 -14.33 -12.90
N TYR A 49 -19.04 -14.71 -13.34
CA TYR A 49 -17.88 -13.85 -13.16
C TYR A 49 -17.95 -12.60 -14.03
N GLU A 50 -17.68 -11.43 -13.46
CA GLU A 50 -17.66 -10.15 -14.16
C GLU A 50 -16.23 -9.58 -14.25
N GLU A 51 -15.98 -8.70 -15.22
CA GLU A 51 -14.73 -7.96 -15.30
C GLU A 51 -14.63 -6.99 -14.11
N SER A 52 -13.43 -6.82 -13.58
CA SER A 52 -13.14 -6.04 -12.37
C SER A 52 -13.71 -6.62 -11.06
N GLU A 53 -14.23 -7.85 -11.07
CA GLU A 53 -14.63 -8.57 -9.87
C GLU A 53 -13.42 -9.11 -9.11
N MET A 54 -13.48 -9.05 -7.76
CA MET A 54 -12.48 -9.67 -6.89
C MET A 54 -12.81 -11.13 -6.62
N LEU A 55 -11.90 -12.02 -7.00
CA LEU A 55 -12.03 -13.45 -6.79
C LEU A 55 -10.87 -13.99 -5.94
N THR A 56 -11.16 -14.97 -5.10
CA THR A 56 -10.13 -15.72 -4.38
C THR A 56 -9.85 -17.01 -5.11
N GLY A 57 -8.58 -17.27 -5.41
CA GLY A 57 -8.15 -18.47 -6.11
C GLY A 57 -6.87 -19.05 -5.54
N GLU A 58 -6.65 -20.33 -5.83
CA GLU A 58 -5.45 -21.07 -5.42
C GLU A 58 -4.55 -21.29 -6.64
N ILE A 59 -3.27 -20.97 -6.50
CA ILE A 59 -2.29 -21.22 -7.57
C ILE A 59 -1.98 -22.72 -7.62
N THR A 60 -2.36 -23.39 -8.72
CA THR A 60 -2.21 -24.83 -8.85
C THR A 60 -0.95 -25.25 -9.60
N LYS A 61 -0.57 -24.49 -10.63
CA LYS A 61 0.54 -24.86 -11.52
C LYS A 61 1.25 -23.62 -12.04
N LYS A 62 2.57 -23.75 -12.25
CA LYS A 62 3.37 -22.78 -13.01
C LYS A 62 3.41 -23.25 -14.48
N VAL A 63 3.04 -22.39 -15.41
CA VAL A 63 3.01 -22.67 -16.84
C VAL A 63 3.86 -21.66 -17.61
N LYS A 64 4.09 -21.90 -18.89
CA LYS A 64 4.86 -20.97 -19.72
C LYS A 64 4.14 -19.62 -19.81
N GLY A 65 4.75 -18.59 -19.21
CA GLY A 65 4.21 -17.21 -19.21
C GLY A 65 3.36 -16.81 -17.99
N GLY A 66 3.07 -17.71 -17.04
CA GLY A 66 2.25 -17.38 -15.88
C GLY A 66 1.96 -18.53 -14.95
N TYR A 67 0.86 -18.40 -14.23
CA TYR A 67 0.33 -19.41 -13.32
C TYR A 67 -1.09 -19.79 -13.72
N THR A 68 -1.46 -21.06 -13.49
CA THR A 68 -2.85 -21.50 -13.49
C THR A 68 -3.40 -21.36 -12.09
N VAL A 69 -4.53 -20.68 -11.97
CA VAL A 69 -5.22 -20.41 -10.70
C VAL A 69 -6.56 -21.10 -10.74
N LYS A 70 -6.88 -21.90 -9.72
CA LYS A 70 -8.19 -22.52 -9.54
C LYS A 70 -9.11 -21.55 -8.81
N ILE A 71 -10.25 -21.24 -9.43
CA ILE A 71 -11.32 -20.41 -8.90
C ILE A 71 -12.59 -21.24 -8.90
N GLY A 72 -13.05 -21.68 -7.72
CA GLY A 72 -14.19 -22.57 -7.64
C GLY A 72 -14.02 -23.83 -8.48
N LYS A 73 -14.93 -24.04 -9.46
CA LYS A 73 -14.89 -25.16 -10.42
C LYS A 73 -14.12 -24.83 -11.72
N ASN A 74 -13.65 -23.59 -11.87
CA ASN A 74 -12.99 -23.08 -13.06
C ASN A 74 -11.49 -22.89 -12.88
N GLU A 75 -10.76 -22.86 -13.99
CA GLU A 75 -9.35 -22.49 -14.03
C GLU A 75 -9.19 -21.16 -14.75
N ALA A 76 -8.32 -20.30 -14.22
CA ALA A 76 -8.00 -19.00 -14.77
C ALA A 76 -6.49 -18.87 -14.98
N PHE A 77 -6.09 -17.98 -15.87
CA PHE A 77 -4.70 -17.72 -16.19
C PHE A 77 -4.22 -16.40 -15.54
N LEU A 78 -3.10 -16.46 -14.82
CA LEU A 78 -2.43 -15.31 -14.24
C LEU A 78 -1.07 -15.11 -14.90
N PRO A 79 -0.89 -14.13 -15.79
CA PRO A 79 0.41 -13.83 -16.39
C PRO A 79 1.45 -13.43 -15.34
N PHE A 80 2.73 -13.78 -15.53
CA PHE A 80 3.81 -13.35 -14.62
C PHE A 80 3.89 -11.82 -14.48
N SER A 81 3.65 -11.09 -15.56
CA SER A 81 3.64 -9.62 -15.55
C SER A 81 2.52 -9.01 -14.69
N LEU A 82 1.47 -9.77 -14.37
CA LEU A 82 0.32 -9.33 -13.60
C LEU A 82 0.21 -10.02 -12.23
N SER A 83 1.18 -10.88 -11.88
CA SER A 83 1.11 -11.70 -10.66
C SER A 83 1.45 -10.93 -9.39
N ALA A 84 2.30 -9.90 -9.44
CA ALA A 84 2.87 -9.23 -8.26
C ALA A 84 3.45 -10.22 -7.22
N ILE A 85 3.95 -11.37 -7.69
CA ILE A 85 4.55 -12.42 -6.88
C ILE A 85 6.03 -12.51 -7.29
N GLY A 86 6.93 -12.57 -6.32
CA GLY A 86 8.36 -12.74 -6.56
C GLY A 86 8.65 -14.01 -7.39
N LYS A 87 9.65 -13.95 -8.28
CA LYS A 87 9.98 -15.09 -9.15
C LYS A 87 10.44 -16.34 -8.39
N ASP A 88 10.98 -16.13 -7.19
CA ASP A 88 11.55 -17.15 -6.32
C ASP A 88 10.61 -17.57 -5.18
N GLU A 89 9.41 -16.98 -5.11
CA GLU A 89 8.44 -17.30 -4.08
C GLU A 89 7.68 -18.59 -4.45
N ASP A 90 7.71 -19.58 -3.56
CA ASP A 90 6.91 -20.79 -3.70
C ASP A 90 5.44 -20.46 -3.41
N CYS A 91 4.70 -20.18 -4.49
CA CYS A 91 3.31 -19.73 -4.45
C CYS A 91 2.30 -20.84 -4.78
N ILE A 92 2.78 -22.04 -5.15
CA ILE A 92 1.92 -23.17 -5.49
C ILE A 92 1.19 -23.67 -4.22
N GLY A 93 -0.13 -23.88 -4.32
CA GLY A 93 -0.98 -24.26 -3.20
C GLY A 93 -1.42 -23.09 -2.30
N LYS A 94 -0.89 -21.90 -2.50
CA LYS A 94 -1.32 -20.71 -1.73
C LYS A 94 -2.55 -20.04 -2.36
N LYS A 95 -3.42 -19.52 -1.49
CA LYS A 95 -4.61 -18.78 -1.91
C LYS A 95 -4.32 -17.28 -1.91
N TYR A 96 -4.70 -16.61 -2.97
CA TYR A 96 -4.57 -15.17 -3.13
C TYR A 96 -5.87 -14.56 -3.66
N LYS A 97 -6.02 -13.27 -3.47
CA LYS A 97 -7.08 -12.49 -4.12
C LYS A 97 -6.57 -11.97 -5.45
N PHE A 98 -7.43 -11.99 -6.45
CA PHE A 98 -7.16 -11.54 -7.81
C PHE A 98 -8.32 -10.69 -8.31
N LEU A 99 -8.03 -9.81 -9.26
CA LEU A 99 -9.02 -9.09 -10.03
C LEU A 99 -9.19 -9.77 -11.39
N VAL A 100 -10.42 -9.93 -11.85
CA VAL A 100 -10.70 -10.38 -13.22
C VAL A 100 -10.36 -9.23 -14.18
N LYS A 101 -9.31 -9.41 -14.98
CA LYS A 101 -8.88 -8.39 -15.95
C LYS A 101 -9.61 -8.49 -17.27
N GLU A 102 -9.80 -9.69 -17.73
CA GLU A 102 -10.41 -9.98 -19.03
C GLU A 102 -11.12 -11.33 -18.97
N LYS A 103 -12.34 -11.39 -19.49
CA LYS A 103 -13.13 -12.60 -19.63
C LYS A 103 -13.34 -12.89 -21.13
N SER A 104 -12.83 -14.01 -21.58
CA SER A 104 -13.04 -14.53 -22.92
C SER A 104 -14.03 -15.72 -22.86
N ARG A 105 -14.49 -16.22 -23.99
CA ARG A 105 -15.49 -17.31 -24.03
C ARG A 105 -15.13 -18.55 -23.22
N ASN A 106 -13.84 -18.90 -23.10
CA ASN A 106 -13.36 -20.12 -22.44
C ASN A 106 -12.21 -19.87 -21.48
N SER A 107 -11.82 -18.64 -21.22
CA SER A 107 -10.68 -18.32 -20.35
C SER A 107 -10.90 -17.04 -19.56
N ILE A 108 -10.41 -17.02 -18.34
CA ILE A 108 -10.37 -15.84 -17.48
C ILE A 108 -8.90 -15.45 -17.30
N LYS A 109 -8.59 -14.20 -17.55
CA LYS A 109 -7.28 -13.62 -17.25
C LYS A 109 -7.36 -12.84 -15.96
N LEU A 110 -6.48 -13.15 -15.03
CA LEU A 110 -6.41 -12.52 -13.71
C LEU A 110 -5.30 -11.49 -13.65
N SER A 111 -5.46 -10.52 -12.76
CA SER A 111 -4.44 -9.57 -12.38
C SER A 111 -4.42 -9.40 -10.86
N ARG A 112 -3.25 -9.50 -10.26
CA ARG A 112 -3.05 -9.15 -8.85
C ARG A 112 -2.48 -7.74 -8.74
N ILE A 113 -1.67 -7.31 -9.72
CA ILE A 113 -1.13 -5.95 -9.75
C ILE A 113 -2.26 -4.90 -9.77
N ASP A 114 -3.29 -5.13 -10.61
CA ASP A 114 -4.41 -4.19 -10.71
C ASP A 114 -5.23 -4.17 -9.40
N LEU A 115 -5.35 -5.32 -8.70
CA LEU A 115 -5.96 -5.38 -7.37
C LEU A 115 -5.14 -4.59 -6.35
N VAL A 116 -3.81 -4.82 -6.28
CA VAL A 116 -2.93 -4.11 -5.34
C VAL A 116 -3.00 -2.61 -5.58
N LYS A 117 -2.93 -2.16 -6.84
CA LYS A 117 -3.09 -0.74 -7.19
C LYS A 117 -4.42 -0.15 -6.73
N LYS A 118 -5.52 -0.88 -6.93
CA LYS A 118 -6.84 -0.44 -6.47
C LYS A 118 -6.90 -0.33 -4.94
N GLU A 119 -6.36 -1.30 -4.22
CA GLU A 119 -6.26 -1.27 -2.77
C GLU A 119 -5.35 -0.13 -2.26
N GLU A 120 -4.27 0.19 -3.01
CA GLU A 120 -3.39 1.33 -2.74
C GLU A 120 -4.12 2.66 -2.96
N GLU A 121 -4.83 2.81 -4.07
CA GLU A 121 -5.63 4.01 -4.40
C GLU A 121 -6.73 4.24 -3.36
N GLU A 122 -7.51 3.20 -3.02
CA GLU A 122 -8.54 3.26 -1.98
C GLU A 122 -7.95 3.67 -0.61
N PHE A 123 -6.77 3.16 -0.28
CA PHE A 123 -6.08 3.53 0.96
C PHE A 123 -5.61 4.99 0.94
N ILE A 124 -5.05 5.48 -0.17
CA ILE A 124 -4.66 6.88 -0.34
C ILE A 124 -5.88 7.81 -0.23
N ASP A 125 -7.02 7.40 -0.81
CA ASP A 125 -8.24 8.19 -0.75
C ASP A 125 -8.84 8.25 0.66
N SER A 126 -8.67 7.19 1.45
CA SER A 126 -9.13 7.14 2.85
C SER A 126 -8.33 8.04 3.80
N LEU A 127 -7.08 8.37 3.46
CA LEU A 127 -6.25 9.26 4.25
C LEU A 127 -6.56 10.74 3.92
N ASN A 128 -6.46 11.61 4.90
CA ASN A 128 -6.57 13.06 4.71
C ASN A 128 -5.25 13.76 5.03
N VAL A 129 -5.05 14.93 4.41
CA VAL A 129 -3.94 15.81 4.80
C VAL A 129 -4.16 16.24 6.25
N GLY A 130 -3.14 16.04 7.10
CA GLY A 130 -3.23 16.27 8.53
C GLY A 130 -3.44 14.99 9.36
N ASP A 131 -3.81 13.86 8.75
CA ASP A 131 -3.95 12.61 9.48
C ASP A 131 -2.60 12.10 9.99
N ILE A 132 -2.62 11.52 11.20
CA ILE A 132 -1.45 10.88 11.80
C ILE A 132 -1.46 9.41 11.40
N VAL A 133 -0.38 8.97 10.77
CA VAL A 133 -0.17 7.58 10.37
C VAL A 133 1.03 6.97 11.09
N LEU A 134 0.95 5.68 11.36
CA LEU A 134 2.05 4.89 11.88
C LEU A 134 2.71 4.13 10.72
N GLY A 135 4.00 4.29 10.54
CA GLY A 135 4.77 3.58 9.52
C GLY A 135 6.03 2.96 10.08
N LYS A 136 6.55 1.93 9.40
CA LYS A 136 7.85 1.32 9.73
C LYS A 136 8.92 1.83 8.79
N VAL A 137 10.08 2.16 9.32
CA VAL A 137 11.22 2.59 8.51
C VAL A 137 11.68 1.44 7.62
N LYS A 138 11.42 1.57 6.32
CA LYS A 138 11.81 0.58 5.30
C LYS A 138 13.20 0.85 4.75
N GLN A 139 13.53 2.13 4.57
CA GLN A 139 14.81 2.56 4.04
C GLN A 139 15.18 3.94 4.59
N ILE A 140 16.46 4.13 4.90
CA ILE A 140 17.06 5.40 5.30
C ILE A 140 17.91 5.88 4.12
N LEU A 141 17.62 7.08 3.61
CA LEU A 141 18.33 7.75 2.53
C LEU A 141 18.99 9.03 3.07
N ASP A 142 20.01 9.54 2.39
CA ASP A 142 20.71 10.77 2.80
C ASP A 142 19.77 11.99 2.87
N PHE A 143 18.72 11.99 2.07
CA PHE A 143 17.75 13.09 1.96
C PHE A 143 16.39 12.80 2.62
N GLY A 144 16.21 11.66 3.31
CA GLY A 144 14.96 11.34 4.00
C GLY A 144 14.74 9.88 4.32
N LEU A 145 13.53 9.58 4.83
CA LEU A 145 13.10 8.26 5.24
C LEU A 145 11.98 7.74 4.32
N VAL A 146 12.05 6.47 3.99
CA VAL A 146 10.94 5.74 3.37
C VAL A 146 10.25 4.93 4.45
N LEU A 147 8.98 5.23 4.70
CA LEU A 147 8.13 4.54 5.67
C LEU A 147 7.19 3.57 4.94
N ASP A 148 7.08 2.36 5.44
CA ASP A 148 6.08 1.38 5.01
C ASP A 148 4.82 1.57 5.86
N LEU A 149 3.70 1.88 5.20
CA LEU A 149 2.39 2.06 5.82
C LEU A 149 1.50 0.80 5.67
N GLY A 150 2.11 -0.31 5.27
CA GLY A 150 1.45 -1.60 5.05
C GLY A 150 0.97 -1.79 3.61
N LYS A 151 0.11 -0.91 3.08
CA LYS A 151 -0.37 -0.98 1.70
C LYS A 151 0.47 -0.14 0.73
N ILE A 152 0.96 1.00 1.19
CA ILE A 152 1.74 1.96 0.40
C ILE A 152 2.99 2.39 1.14
N THR A 153 3.86 3.08 0.43
CA THR A 153 5.05 3.70 1.03
C THR A 153 4.89 5.21 1.14
N GLY A 154 5.25 5.76 2.32
CA GLY A 154 5.35 7.19 2.55
C GLY A 154 6.79 7.67 2.52
N PHE A 155 7.01 8.92 2.13
CA PHE A 155 8.32 9.55 2.14
C PHE A 155 8.35 10.73 3.09
N VAL A 156 9.35 10.77 3.99
CA VAL A 156 9.63 11.88 4.89
C VAL A 156 10.94 12.53 4.43
N HIS A 157 10.87 13.73 3.91
CA HIS A 157 12.06 14.49 3.55
C HIS A 157 12.85 14.89 4.82
N ILE A 158 14.18 15.01 4.73
CA ILE A 158 15.04 15.37 5.86
C ILE A 158 14.58 16.66 6.57
N SER A 159 14.12 17.66 5.82
CA SER A 159 13.57 18.92 6.35
C SER A 159 12.23 18.77 7.08
N GLU A 160 11.56 17.62 6.96
CA GLU A 160 10.27 17.30 7.58
C GLU A 160 10.42 16.34 8.78
N ILE A 161 11.66 16.02 9.18
CA ILE A 161 11.94 15.12 10.31
C ILE A 161 11.97 15.90 11.62
N SER A 162 12.73 16.99 11.67
CA SER A 162 12.88 17.81 12.87
C SER A 162 12.84 19.30 12.53
N TRP A 163 12.56 20.13 13.53
CA TRP A 163 12.72 21.58 13.47
C TRP A 163 14.19 22.00 13.56
N GLU A 164 15.04 21.16 14.15
CA GLU A 164 16.50 21.35 14.17
C GLU A 164 17.15 20.80 12.91
N GLN A 165 18.36 21.29 12.62
CA GLN A 165 19.14 20.80 11.50
C GLN A 165 19.63 19.38 11.79
N VAL A 166 19.10 18.41 11.01
CA VAL A 166 19.49 17.00 11.10
C VAL A 166 20.68 16.76 10.18
N SER A 167 21.80 16.32 10.74
CA SER A 167 23.02 16.03 9.98
C SER A 167 23.18 14.54 9.65
N ASP A 168 22.57 13.63 10.41
CA ASP A 168 22.80 12.19 10.25
C ASP A 168 21.54 11.40 10.64
N LEU A 169 20.81 10.92 9.60
CA LEU A 169 19.57 10.16 9.78
C LEU A 169 19.82 8.74 10.29
N ILE A 170 20.98 8.16 9.95
CA ILE A 170 21.31 6.77 10.31
C ILE A 170 21.49 6.62 11.82
N LYS A 171 21.95 7.69 12.50
CA LYS A 171 22.09 7.69 13.96
C LYS A 171 20.78 7.89 14.71
N MET A 172 19.77 8.48 14.04
CA MET A 172 18.49 8.84 14.66
C MET A 172 17.42 7.75 14.48
N PHE A 173 17.52 6.95 13.43
CA PHE A 173 16.50 5.96 13.06
C PHE A 173 17.11 4.60 12.75
N GLU A 174 16.37 3.56 13.09
CA GLU A 174 16.73 2.18 12.79
C GLU A 174 15.76 1.58 11.77
N LEU A 175 16.23 0.60 10.98
CA LEU A 175 15.36 -0.15 10.06
C LEU A 175 14.29 -0.92 10.86
N ASN A 176 13.07 -0.93 10.35
CA ASN A 176 11.88 -1.51 10.97
C ASN A 176 11.37 -0.80 12.23
N GLN A 177 11.97 0.33 12.62
CA GLN A 177 11.47 1.17 13.71
C GLN A 177 10.09 1.73 13.35
N GLU A 178 9.16 1.70 14.31
CA GLU A 178 7.84 2.33 14.16
C GLU A 178 7.92 3.82 14.41
N VAL A 179 7.47 4.61 13.44
CA VAL A 179 7.50 6.07 13.49
C VAL A 179 6.10 6.61 13.16
N LYS A 180 5.64 7.56 13.97
CA LYS A 180 4.44 8.34 13.67
C LYS A 180 4.80 9.49 12.75
N ALA A 181 3.93 9.80 11.80
CA ALA A 181 4.10 10.92 10.90
C ALA A 181 2.74 11.49 10.49
N VAL A 182 2.72 12.77 10.12
CA VAL A 182 1.53 13.48 9.62
C VAL A 182 1.55 13.51 8.11
N VAL A 183 0.43 13.24 7.47
CA VAL A 183 0.27 13.35 6.01
C VAL A 183 0.29 14.82 5.59
N ILE A 184 1.25 15.20 4.73
CA ILE A 184 1.36 16.57 4.18
C ILE A 184 0.70 16.67 2.83
N GLU A 185 0.99 15.70 1.95
CA GLU A 185 0.58 15.74 0.54
C GLU A 185 0.38 14.32 0.02
N LYS A 186 -0.57 14.15 -0.91
CA LYS A 186 -0.88 12.90 -1.59
C LYS A 186 -0.51 13.02 -3.07
N GLU A 187 0.44 12.24 -3.54
CA GLU A 187 0.79 12.12 -4.96
C GLU A 187 0.07 10.90 -5.56
N LYS A 188 -1.20 11.06 -5.96
CA LYS A 188 -2.05 9.97 -6.49
C LYS A 188 -1.44 9.30 -7.72
N GLU A 189 -0.82 10.06 -8.63
CA GLU A 189 -0.22 9.53 -9.86
C GLU A 189 0.93 8.54 -9.61
N LYS A 190 1.63 8.69 -8.49
CA LYS A 190 2.81 7.88 -8.14
C LYS A 190 2.55 6.90 -7.00
N ASN A 191 1.32 6.83 -6.48
CA ASN A 191 0.97 6.07 -5.28
C ASN A 191 1.92 6.33 -4.10
N LYS A 192 2.30 7.61 -3.91
CA LYS A 192 3.21 8.05 -2.85
C LYS A 192 2.56 9.11 -1.98
N ILE A 193 2.91 9.09 -0.69
CA ILE A 193 2.46 10.08 0.28
C ILE A 193 3.69 10.77 0.86
N LYS A 194 3.64 12.11 0.92
CA LYS A 194 4.63 12.89 1.66
C LYS A 194 4.19 13.02 3.10
N LEU A 195 5.11 12.76 3.99
CA LEU A 195 4.89 12.72 5.44
C LEU A 195 5.81 13.71 6.16
N SER A 196 5.37 14.15 7.35
CA SER A 196 6.16 14.97 8.26
C SER A 196 6.13 14.41 9.66
N ILE A 197 7.30 14.28 10.27
CA ILE A 197 7.46 13.93 11.68
C ILE A 197 7.42 15.20 12.52
N LYS A 198 8.08 16.26 12.06
CA LYS A 198 8.15 17.54 12.80
C LYS A 198 6.79 18.15 13.10
N ARG A 199 5.78 17.93 12.23
CA ARG A 199 4.42 18.46 12.44
C ARG A 199 3.63 17.74 13.53
N LEU A 200 4.18 16.67 14.14
CA LEU A 200 3.62 16.06 15.35
C LEU A 200 3.83 16.94 16.58
N THR A 201 4.84 17.80 16.53
CA THR A 201 5.14 18.79 17.58
C THR A 201 4.81 20.18 17.07
N GLU A 202 4.38 21.04 17.96
CA GLU A 202 4.16 22.44 17.61
C GLU A 202 5.47 23.08 17.13
N ASN A 203 5.34 24.03 16.21
CA ASN A 203 6.49 24.80 15.73
C ASN A 203 7.10 25.59 16.91
N PRO A 204 8.39 25.40 17.26
CA PRO A 204 9.05 26.11 18.33
C PRO A 204 8.89 27.64 18.23
N TRP A 205 8.85 28.15 17.00
CA TRP A 205 8.64 29.57 16.72
C TRP A 205 7.27 30.06 17.19
N ASN A 206 6.20 29.27 16.96
CA ASN A 206 4.87 29.60 17.45
C ASN A 206 4.79 29.54 18.99
N ILE A 207 5.46 28.57 19.59
CA ILE A 207 5.55 28.46 21.06
C ILE A 207 6.28 29.70 21.63
N PHE A 208 7.37 30.11 20.99
CA PHE A 208 8.11 31.29 21.38
C PHE A 208 7.25 32.56 21.30
N LEU A 209 6.58 32.78 20.17
CA LEU A 209 5.68 33.92 19.94
C LEU A 209 4.46 33.97 20.88
N SER A 210 3.98 32.80 21.32
CA SER A 210 2.84 32.73 22.25
C SER A 210 3.26 33.13 23.69
N LYS A 211 4.54 33.00 24.04
CA LYS A 211 5.07 33.27 25.37
C LYS A 211 5.76 34.61 25.48
N ASN A 212 6.20 35.19 24.38
CA ASN A 212 6.99 36.43 24.39
C ASN A 212 6.42 37.43 23.39
N SER A 213 6.36 38.68 23.78
CA SER A 213 5.91 39.80 22.97
C SER A 213 7.07 40.75 22.68
N VAL A 214 6.87 41.60 21.67
CA VAL A 214 7.88 42.65 21.39
C VAL A 214 8.01 43.59 22.59
N GLY A 215 9.23 43.74 23.11
CA GLY A 215 9.55 44.49 24.29
C GLY A 215 9.88 43.64 25.52
N ASP A 216 9.63 42.34 25.48
CA ASP A 216 9.97 41.43 26.58
C ASP A 216 11.47 41.17 26.64
N VAL A 217 11.98 41.02 27.86
CA VAL A 217 13.38 40.65 28.14
C VAL A 217 13.46 39.13 28.21
N VAL A 218 14.26 38.53 27.34
CA VAL A 218 14.43 37.07 27.26
C VAL A 218 15.89 36.69 27.46
N SER A 219 16.14 35.60 28.19
CA SER A 219 17.46 34.99 28.31
C SER A 219 17.70 34.05 27.16
N ILE A 220 18.82 34.20 26.48
CA ILE A 220 19.21 33.44 25.29
C ILE A 220 20.58 32.80 25.48
N VAL A 221 20.87 31.74 24.70
CA VAL A 221 22.18 31.08 24.67
C VAL A 221 22.87 31.43 23.36
N ILE A 222 24.08 31.94 23.40
CA ILE A 222 24.87 32.23 22.20
C ILE A 222 25.41 30.90 21.67
N LYS A 223 25.08 30.60 20.41
CA LYS A 223 25.53 29.39 19.69
C LYS A 223 26.77 29.64 18.88
N GLU A 224 26.81 30.79 18.20
CA GLU A 224 27.87 31.11 17.26
C GLU A 224 28.14 32.60 17.21
N LYS A 225 29.42 32.95 17.04
CA LYS A 225 29.88 34.33 16.80
C LYS A 225 30.27 34.49 15.36
N LEU A 226 29.68 35.48 14.71
CA LEU A 226 29.96 35.86 13.33
C LEU A 226 30.54 37.30 13.32
N ASP A 227 31.27 37.63 12.26
CA ASP A 227 31.90 38.96 12.13
C ASP A 227 30.90 40.14 12.17
N PHE A 228 29.63 39.86 11.86
CA PHE A 228 28.55 40.86 11.78
C PHE A 228 27.45 40.68 12.84
N GLY A 229 27.62 39.75 13.79
CA GLY A 229 26.66 39.55 14.87
C GLY A 229 26.74 38.20 15.55
N LEU A 230 25.75 37.92 16.41
CA LEU A 230 25.67 36.70 17.20
C LEU A 230 24.44 35.89 16.79
N VAL A 231 24.61 34.58 16.62
CA VAL A 231 23.51 33.63 16.55
C VAL A 231 23.20 33.12 17.94
N ALA A 232 21.99 33.35 18.38
CA ALA A 232 21.52 32.96 19.70
C ALA A 232 20.33 32.00 19.57
N GLU A 233 20.18 31.11 20.55
CA GLU A 233 19.09 30.13 20.61
C GLU A 233 18.31 30.27 21.91
N LYS A 234 16.99 30.14 21.80
CA LYS A 234 16.09 29.95 22.93
C LYS A 234 14.94 29.01 22.51
N ASP A 235 14.68 27.99 23.31
CA ASP A 235 13.57 27.04 23.13
C ASP A 235 13.52 26.45 21.70
N MET A 236 14.66 25.98 21.16
CA MET A 236 14.82 25.46 19.78
C MET A 236 14.56 26.51 18.68
N THR A 237 14.56 27.80 19.02
CA THR A 237 14.36 28.90 18.08
C THR A 237 15.65 29.71 17.99
N ASN A 238 16.15 29.89 16.75
CA ASN A 238 17.34 30.67 16.47
C ASN A 238 16.97 32.14 16.24
N GLY A 239 17.66 33.03 16.93
CA GLY A 239 17.60 34.47 16.72
C GLY A 239 18.96 35.00 16.27
N PHE A 240 18.95 36.13 15.58
CA PHE A 240 20.18 36.83 15.22
C PHE A 240 20.22 38.20 15.88
N ILE A 241 21.39 38.52 16.50
CA ILE A 241 21.65 39.83 17.06
C ILE A 241 22.73 40.47 16.23
N HIS A 242 22.37 41.54 15.53
CA HIS A 242 23.35 42.29 14.73
C HIS A 242 24.37 43.00 15.61
N ILE A 243 25.60 43.17 15.13
CA ILE A 243 26.70 43.82 15.88
C ILE A 243 26.33 45.22 16.35
N SER A 244 25.51 45.96 15.58
CA SER A 244 25.04 47.30 15.97
C SER A 244 24.16 47.34 17.21
N GLU A 245 23.55 46.18 17.56
CA GLU A 245 22.65 46.06 18.72
C GLU A 245 23.34 45.52 19.97
N LEU A 246 24.66 45.16 19.88
CA LEU A 246 25.43 44.64 20.98
C LEU A 246 26.03 45.71 21.85
N SER A 247 26.31 46.88 21.31
CA SER A 247 26.90 48.00 22.03
C SER A 247 26.55 49.34 21.42
N TRP A 248 26.38 50.35 22.28
CA TRP A 248 26.21 51.78 21.90
C TRP A 248 27.53 52.38 21.38
N THR A 249 28.68 51.73 21.56
CA THR A 249 30.00 52.17 21.07
C THR A 249 30.35 51.37 19.82
N HIS A 250 30.88 52.07 18.79
CA HIS A 250 31.23 51.49 17.48
C HIS A 250 32.35 50.41 17.50
N ASN A 251 32.98 50.19 18.67
CA ASN A 251 34.07 49.22 18.88
C ASN A 251 33.64 48.14 19.88
N ALA A 252 32.64 47.33 19.55
CA ALA A 252 32.42 46.09 20.26
C ALA A 252 33.50 45.09 19.78
N GLU A 253 34.56 44.87 20.54
CA GLU A 253 35.46 43.73 20.36
C GLU A 253 34.69 42.46 20.73
N MET A 254 34.58 41.55 19.74
CA MET A 254 33.94 40.22 19.93
C MET A 254 34.94 39.17 20.41
#